data_99da47b3306c2c9aadc56ace84f36af5
#
_entry.id   99da47b3306c2c9aadc56ace84f36af5
#
_cell.length_a   1.000
_cell.length_b   1.000
_cell.length_c   1.000
_cell.angle_alpha   90.00
_cell.angle_beta   90.00
_cell.angle_gamma   90.00
#
_symmetry.space_group_name_H-M   'P 1'
#
loop_
_entity.id
_entity.type
_entity.pdbx_description
1 polymer ?
#
loop_
_entity_poly.entity_id
_entity_poly.type
_entity_poly.pdbx_seq_one_letter_code
_entity_poly.pdbx_strand_id
1 'polypeptide(L)'
;MTGPETRAGERLQDRQEARGQRLSGVFARGIAMGAADIVPGVSGGTIAFITGIYFRLLAAVNAVPVAIFRHLLKGHVRAFWQACDGRFLLSLVAGILCSIVSLASVITLALKSQPVLVWSFFFGLILASVWHVGRQVRRLRPALLWPLLAGAGAAWWITSLPAGALAPSPLTFLAAGALAICAMILPGISGSFILVIIGMYAPVLAAIRDGELVLLALFMTGCVLGLLSVARLITWAFRHCHDLVLALLTGFMVGSLNKVWPWREVLSWRTNRAGESVPLQEANLWPSHYQAVTGLDPQVLPALALAILGLLTVLVIERLGERKVLPCAQNECSPR
;
A
#
# COMPACT_ATOMS: atom_id res chain seq x y z
N MET A 1 -7.11 29.92 14.07
CA MET A 1 -5.70 30.06 14.51
C MET A 1 -5.51 29.14 15.71
N THR A 2 -4.90 27.96 15.52
CA THR A 2 -4.57 27.03 16.61
C THR A 2 -3.21 27.42 17.17
N GLY A 3 -3.15 27.76 18.47
CA GLY A 3 -1.95 28.24 19.14
C GLY A 3 -0.81 27.20 19.17
N PRO A 4 0.43 27.62 19.46
CA PRO A 4 1.60 26.74 19.49
C PRO A 4 1.50 25.59 20.52
N GLU A 5 0.67 25.73 21.55
CA GLU A 5 0.44 24.73 22.60
C GLU A 5 -0.39 23.52 22.10
N THR A 6 -1.40 23.75 21.22
CA THR A 6 -2.18 22.68 20.61
C THR A 6 -1.32 21.78 19.70
N ARG A 7 -0.35 22.38 18.99
CA ARG A 7 0.59 21.64 18.12
C ARG A 7 1.65 20.87 18.91
N ALA A 8 1.96 21.30 20.11
CA ALA A 8 2.88 20.57 21.01
C ALA A 8 2.18 19.36 21.65
N GLY A 9 0.92 19.50 22.05
CA GLY A 9 0.10 18.43 22.57
C GLY A 9 -0.17 17.32 21.54
N GLU A 10 -0.52 17.68 20.31
CA GLU A 10 -0.71 16.71 19.21
C GLU A 10 0.58 15.94 18.92
N ARG A 11 1.75 16.59 18.93
CA ARG A 11 3.05 15.92 18.75
C ARG A 11 3.45 14.98 19.89
N LEU A 12 3.01 15.28 21.12
CA LEU A 12 3.26 14.41 22.27
C LEU A 12 2.34 13.17 22.25
N GLN A 13 1.07 13.35 21.85
CA GLN A 13 0.12 12.26 21.65
C GLN A 13 0.58 11.31 20.52
N ASP A 14 0.95 11.84 19.35
CA ASP A 14 1.50 11.05 18.23
C ASP A 14 2.75 10.25 18.63
N ARG A 15 3.61 10.81 19.50
CA ARG A 15 4.80 10.13 20.02
C ARG A 15 4.47 9.06 21.07
N GLN A 16 3.43 9.26 21.87
CA GLN A 16 3.01 8.28 22.88
C GLN A 16 2.29 7.09 22.23
N GLU A 17 1.43 7.33 21.24
CA GLU A 17 0.79 6.29 20.44
C GLU A 17 1.81 5.45 19.67
N ALA A 18 2.84 6.09 19.10
CA ALA A 18 3.93 5.40 18.41
C ALA A 18 4.77 4.49 19.33
N ARG A 19 4.95 4.86 20.60
CA ARG A 19 5.71 4.06 21.58
C ARG A 19 4.94 2.87 22.16
N GLY A 20 3.61 2.88 22.14
CA GLY A 20 2.77 1.83 22.74
C GLY A 20 2.60 0.57 21.90
N GLN A 21 2.97 0.58 20.63
CA GLN A 21 2.80 -0.58 19.76
C GLN A 21 3.86 -1.65 20.01
N ARG A 22 3.43 -2.84 20.45
CA ARG A 22 4.33 -4.00 20.65
C ARG A 22 4.95 -4.40 19.30
N LEU A 23 6.25 -4.73 19.27
CA LEU A 23 6.96 -5.14 18.05
C LEU A 23 6.33 -6.34 17.36
N SER A 24 5.76 -7.30 18.12
CA SER A 24 4.98 -8.41 17.56
C SER A 24 3.75 -7.94 16.77
N GLY A 25 3.08 -6.87 17.21
CA GLY A 25 1.98 -6.27 16.47
C GLY A 25 2.43 -5.56 15.20
N VAL A 26 3.63 -4.96 15.20
CA VAL A 26 4.24 -4.37 13.98
C VAL A 26 4.62 -5.47 13.00
N PHE A 27 5.20 -6.57 13.47
CA PHE A 27 5.54 -7.73 12.66
C PHE A 27 4.30 -8.33 11.97
N ALA A 28 3.19 -8.52 12.71
CA ALA A 28 1.94 -9.01 12.15
C ALA A 28 1.37 -8.07 11.06
N ARG A 29 1.48 -6.75 11.25
CA ARG A 29 1.11 -5.77 10.22
C ARG A 29 2.03 -5.85 9.00
N GLY A 30 3.33 -6.13 9.21
CA GLY A 30 4.27 -6.41 8.14
C GLY A 30 3.87 -7.64 7.32
N ILE A 31 3.45 -8.73 7.98
CA ILE A 31 2.91 -9.92 7.29
C ILE A 31 1.70 -9.56 6.44
N ALA A 32 0.75 -8.80 7.00
CA ALA A 32 -0.45 -8.39 6.26
C ALA A 32 -0.11 -7.47 5.07
N MET A 33 0.86 -6.56 5.22
CA MET A 33 1.36 -5.72 4.12
C MET A 33 1.98 -6.56 3.01
N GLY A 34 2.90 -7.48 3.36
CA GLY A 34 3.55 -8.34 2.38
C GLY A 34 2.57 -9.28 1.66
N ALA A 35 1.56 -9.80 2.36
CA ALA A 35 0.50 -10.60 1.75
C ALA A 35 -0.31 -9.79 0.73
N ALA A 36 -0.61 -8.52 1.05
CA ALA A 36 -1.30 -7.62 0.13
C ALA A 36 -0.44 -7.29 -1.10
N ASP A 37 0.86 -7.03 -0.91
CA ASP A 37 1.78 -6.68 -2.00
C ASP A 37 2.04 -7.82 -3.00
N ILE A 38 1.81 -9.07 -2.60
CA ILE A 38 1.88 -10.25 -3.49
C ILE A 38 0.76 -10.20 -4.55
N VAL A 39 -0.40 -9.64 -4.20
CA VAL A 39 -1.56 -9.58 -5.09
C VAL A 39 -1.46 -8.35 -5.98
N PRO A 40 -1.38 -8.51 -7.32
CA PRO A 40 -1.29 -7.39 -8.24
C PRO A 40 -2.51 -6.46 -8.11
N GLY A 41 -2.28 -5.15 -7.90
CA GLY A 41 -3.36 -4.16 -7.77
C GLY A 41 -3.83 -3.93 -6.33
N VAL A 42 -3.38 -4.71 -5.36
CA VAL A 42 -3.52 -4.41 -3.92
C VAL A 42 -2.23 -3.78 -3.42
N SER A 43 -2.33 -2.83 -2.50
CA SER A 43 -1.18 -2.09 -1.96
C SER A 43 -1.00 -2.34 -0.47
N GLY A 44 0.21 -2.73 -0.07
CA GLY A 44 0.62 -2.77 1.33
C GLY A 44 0.50 -1.41 2.03
N GLY A 45 0.60 -0.31 1.28
CA GLY A 45 0.31 1.04 1.75
C GLY A 45 -1.12 1.19 2.27
N THR A 46 -2.10 0.55 1.64
CA THR A 46 -3.49 0.50 2.14
C THR A 46 -3.54 -0.20 3.49
N ILE A 47 -2.85 -1.34 3.63
CA ILE A 47 -2.78 -2.08 4.91
C ILE A 47 -2.07 -1.24 5.99
N ALA A 48 -0.98 -0.55 5.65
CA ALA A 48 -0.31 0.36 6.57
C ALA A 48 -1.25 1.46 7.07
N PHE A 49 -2.09 2.00 6.19
CA PHE A 49 -3.02 3.07 6.51
C PHE A 49 -4.12 2.59 7.46
N ILE A 50 -4.85 1.52 7.12
CA ILE A 50 -5.94 0.98 7.95
C ILE A 50 -5.47 0.40 9.29
N THR A 51 -4.21 -0.08 9.35
CA THR A 51 -3.62 -0.58 10.61
C THR A 51 -2.99 0.52 11.47
N GLY A 52 -3.07 1.79 11.05
CA GLY A 52 -2.61 2.95 11.80
C GLY A 52 -1.09 3.10 11.92
N ILE A 53 -0.30 2.42 11.07
CA ILE A 53 1.16 2.56 11.07
C ILE A 53 1.70 3.47 9.95
N TYR A 54 0.85 3.95 9.08
CA TYR A 54 1.22 4.71 7.90
C TYR A 54 2.04 5.98 8.23
N PHE A 55 1.55 6.81 9.14
CA PHE A 55 2.26 8.04 9.54
C PHE A 55 3.56 7.76 10.26
N ARG A 56 3.62 6.68 11.07
CA ARG A 56 4.85 6.22 11.71
C ARG A 56 5.88 5.76 10.68
N LEU A 57 5.43 5.03 9.66
CA LEU A 57 6.27 4.61 8.54
C LEU A 57 6.85 5.81 7.78
N LEU A 58 5.99 6.79 7.42
CA LEU A 58 6.44 8.02 6.76
C LEU A 58 7.43 8.81 7.61
N ALA A 59 7.18 8.90 8.92
CA ALA A 59 8.08 9.60 9.85
C ALA A 59 9.44 8.90 9.95
N ALA A 60 9.45 7.57 10.07
CA ALA A 60 10.67 6.77 10.13
C ALA A 60 11.50 6.91 8.84
N VAL A 61 10.87 6.80 7.67
CA VAL A 61 11.52 6.97 6.37
C VAL A 61 12.10 8.39 6.22
N ASN A 62 11.34 9.42 6.56
CA ASN A 62 11.78 10.81 6.48
C ASN A 62 12.93 11.13 7.43
N ALA A 63 13.07 10.40 8.53
CA ALA A 63 14.16 10.57 9.48
C ALA A 63 15.50 10.02 8.97
N VAL A 64 15.49 9.03 8.06
CA VAL A 64 16.70 8.32 7.59
C VAL A 64 17.78 9.28 7.06
N PRO A 65 17.54 10.20 6.10
CA PRO A 65 18.59 11.05 5.56
C PRO A 65 19.23 11.94 6.63
N VAL A 66 18.41 12.55 7.48
CA VAL A 66 18.89 13.44 8.56
C VAL A 66 19.70 12.65 9.58
N ALA A 67 19.25 11.44 9.91
CA ALA A 67 19.94 10.57 10.86
C ALA A 67 21.28 10.06 10.31
N ILE A 68 21.38 9.78 9.01
CA ILE A 68 22.67 9.43 8.37
C ILE A 68 23.67 10.56 8.57
N PHE A 69 23.31 11.79 8.19
CA PHE A 69 24.23 12.94 8.30
C PHE A 69 24.55 13.33 9.74
N ARG A 70 23.59 13.25 10.66
CA ARG A 70 23.79 13.68 12.06
C ARG A 70 24.48 12.65 12.94
N HIS A 71 24.23 11.38 12.70
CA HIS A 71 24.62 10.31 13.60
C HIS A 71 25.52 9.25 12.95
N LEU A 72 25.13 8.71 11.78
CA LEU A 72 25.84 7.59 11.17
C LEU A 72 27.25 7.99 10.69
N LEU A 73 27.37 9.12 9.98
CA LEU A 73 28.68 9.65 9.53
C LEU A 73 29.62 10.03 10.68
N LYS A 74 29.07 10.23 11.89
CA LYS A 74 29.85 10.50 13.12
C LYS A 74 30.13 9.25 13.95
N GLY A 75 29.84 8.06 13.43
CA GLY A 75 30.03 6.79 14.12
C GLY A 75 28.99 6.46 15.22
N HIS A 76 27.96 7.31 15.41
CA HIS A 76 26.95 7.09 16.45
C HIS A 76 25.82 6.17 15.97
N VAL A 77 26.11 4.89 15.72
CA VAL A 77 25.16 3.90 15.17
C VAL A 77 23.90 3.75 16.04
N ARG A 78 24.07 3.76 17.38
CA ARG A 78 22.93 3.63 18.31
C ARG A 78 21.96 4.81 18.22
N ALA A 79 22.49 6.04 18.08
CA ALA A 79 21.70 7.24 17.92
C ALA A 79 20.99 7.26 16.55
N PHE A 80 21.67 6.84 15.48
CA PHE A 80 21.07 6.62 14.15
C PHE A 80 19.87 5.67 14.24
N TRP A 81 20.07 4.49 14.85
CA TRP A 81 19.02 3.48 15.00
C TRP A 81 17.78 3.98 15.74
N GLN A 82 17.99 4.76 16.78
CA GLN A 82 16.90 5.37 17.55
C GLN A 82 16.20 6.50 16.78
N ALA A 83 16.95 7.30 16.04
CA ALA A 83 16.42 8.42 15.26
C ALA A 83 15.50 7.96 14.11
N CYS A 84 15.83 6.81 13.47
CA CYS A 84 15.04 6.22 12.37
C CYS A 84 13.94 5.27 12.84
N ASP A 85 13.70 5.12 14.16
CA ASP A 85 12.82 4.07 14.70
C ASP A 85 13.18 2.67 14.12
N GLY A 86 14.47 2.32 14.18
CA GLY A 86 15.01 1.13 13.52
C GLY A 86 14.38 -0.17 13.97
N ARG A 87 13.92 -0.27 15.23
CA ARG A 87 13.19 -1.44 15.74
C ARG A 87 11.85 -1.62 15.04
N PHE A 88 11.13 -0.53 14.78
CA PHE A 88 9.88 -0.54 14.05
C PHE A 88 10.13 -0.97 12.60
N LEU A 89 11.06 -0.33 11.90
CA LEU A 89 11.38 -0.64 10.51
C LEU A 89 11.84 -2.09 10.35
N LEU A 90 12.74 -2.57 11.22
CA LEU A 90 13.21 -3.96 11.17
C LEU A 90 12.08 -4.95 11.38
N SER A 91 11.22 -4.73 12.38
CA SER A 91 10.08 -5.60 12.66
C SER A 91 9.08 -5.63 11.50
N LEU A 92 8.83 -4.45 10.90
CA LEU A 92 7.93 -4.31 9.75
C LEU A 92 8.48 -5.05 8.52
N VAL A 93 9.74 -4.77 8.16
CA VAL A 93 10.40 -5.41 7.00
C VAL A 93 10.53 -6.91 7.20
N ALA A 94 10.90 -7.37 8.40
CA ALA A 94 10.93 -8.80 8.71
C ALA A 94 9.57 -9.48 8.53
N GLY A 95 8.47 -8.82 8.92
CA GLY A 95 7.11 -9.29 8.68
C GLY A 95 6.77 -9.38 7.18
N ILE A 96 7.11 -8.35 6.41
CA ILE A 96 6.90 -8.31 4.95
C ILE A 96 7.66 -9.45 4.28
N LEU A 97 8.96 -9.61 4.58
CA LEU A 97 9.80 -10.66 4.00
C LEU A 97 9.30 -12.06 4.39
N CYS A 98 8.93 -12.25 5.66
CA CYS A 98 8.34 -13.50 6.14
C CYS A 98 7.08 -13.86 5.33
N SER A 99 6.20 -12.89 5.10
CA SER A 99 4.99 -13.07 4.30
C SER A 99 5.32 -13.42 2.84
N ILE A 100 6.24 -12.70 2.22
CA ILE A 100 6.64 -12.96 0.83
C ILE A 100 7.18 -14.40 0.70
N VAL A 101 8.08 -14.82 1.59
CA VAL A 101 8.66 -16.16 1.53
C VAL A 101 7.65 -17.27 1.82
N SER A 102 6.75 -17.07 2.80
CA SER A 102 5.83 -18.13 3.24
C SER A 102 4.50 -18.14 2.48
N LEU A 103 3.97 -16.98 2.07
CA LEU A 103 2.63 -16.88 1.50
C LEU A 103 2.62 -16.69 -0.03
N ALA A 104 3.74 -16.31 -0.67
CA ALA A 104 3.72 -16.02 -2.11
C ALA A 104 3.26 -17.23 -2.93
N SER A 105 3.77 -18.42 -2.63
CA SER A 105 3.38 -19.65 -3.35
C SER A 105 1.90 -19.97 -3.12
N VAL A 106 1.42 -19.84 -1.89
CA VAL A 106 0.01 -20.11 -1.51
C VAL A 106 -0.93 -19.15 -2.21
N ILE A 107 -0.63 -17.84 -2.14
CA ILE A 107 -1.45 -16.80 -2.78
C ILE A 107 -1.43 -16.96 -4.30
N THR A 108 -0.27 -17.23 -4.89
CA THR A 108 -0.15 -17.45 -6.34
C THR A 108 -0.95 -18.69 -6.79
N LEU A 109 -0.89 -19.78 -6.02
CA LEU A 109 -1.68 -20.97 -6.29
C LEU A 109 -3.19 -20.66 -6.16
N ALA A 110 -3.59 -19.96 -5.13
CA ALA A 110 -4.98 -19.54 -4.93
C ALA A 110 -5.48 -18.62 -6.06
N LEU A 111 -4.66 -17.68 -6.53
CA LEU A 111 -4.98 -16.82 -7.68
C LEU A 111 -5.11 -17.61 -9.00
N LYS A 112 -4.35 -18.72 -9.17
CA LYS A 112 -4.45 -19.59 -10.35
C LYS A 112 -5.65 -20.52 -10.28
N SER A 113 -5.97 -21.08 -9.09
CA SER A 113 -7.03 -22.08 -8.91
C SER A 113 -8.41 -21.46 -8.69
N GLN A 114 -8.49 -20.36 -7.93
CA GLN A 114 -9.75 -19.73 -7.51
C GLN A 114 -9.65 -18.18 -7.59
N PRO A 115 -9.40 -17.62 -8.79
CA PRO A 115 -9.17 -16.18 -8.94
C PRO A 115 -10.35 -15.34 -8.44
N VAL A 116 -11.59 -15.72 -8.79
CA VAL A 116 -12.80 -14.99 -8.39
C VAL A 116 -12.88 -14.82 -6.87
N LEU A 117 -12.58 -15.88 -6.13
CA LEU A 117 -12.68 -15.89 -4.66
C LEU A 117 -11.61 -15.00 -4.02
N VAL A 118 -10.38 -15.10 -4.49
CA VAL A 118 -9.27 -14.27 -3.99
C VAL A 118 -9.53 -12.79 -4.25
N TRP A 119 -9.92 -12.45 -5.48
CA TRP A 119 -10.24 -11.06 -5.83
C TRP A 119 -11.44 -10.52 -5.05
N SER A 120 -12.46 -11.35 -4.78
CA SER A 120 -13.61 -10.96 -3.96
C SER A 120 -13.19 -10.57 -2.54
N PHE A 121 -12.31 -11.34 -1.91
CA PHE A 121 -11.78 -11.02 -0.58
C PHE A 121 -11.09 -9.65 -0.58
N PHE A 122 -10.19 -9.40 -1.54
CA PHE A 122 -9.47 -8.11 -1.63
C PHE A 122 -10.40 -6.96 -2.03
N PHE A 123 -11.41 -7.20 -2.86
CA PHE A 123 -12.43 -6.20 -3.18
C PHE A 123 -13.15 -5.73 -1.91
N GLY A 124 -13.62 -6.67 -1.09
CA GLY A 124 -14.26 -6.34 0.19
C GLY A 124 -13.33 -5.61 1.17
N LEU A 125 -12.05 -6.03 1.22
CA LEU A 125 -11.03 -5.38 2.04
C LEU A 125 -10.81 -3.92 1.63
N ILE A 126 -10.67 -3.64 0.32
CA ILE A 126 -10.48 -2.28 -0.17
C ILE A 126 -11.74 -1.44 0.03
N LEU A 127 -12.92 -2.03 -0.18
CA LEU A 127 -14.20 -1.33 0.05
C LEU A 127 -14.33 -0.84 1.49
N ALA A 128 -14.01 -1.70 2.47
CA ALA A 128 -13.98 -1.29 3.88
C ALA A 128 -12.89 -0.24 4.17
N SER A 129 -11.75 -0.33 3.46
CA SER A 129 -10.66 0.64 3.59
C SER A 129 -11.07 2.02 3.09
N VAL A 130 -11.80 2.09 1.96
CA VAL A 130 -12.40 3.33 1.43
C VAL A 130 -13.30 3.99 2.49
N TRP A 131 -14.16 3.21 3.12
CA TRP A 131 -15.02 3.68 4.20
C TRP A 131 -14.21 4.18 5.39
N HIS A 132 -13.24 3.38 5.86
CA HIS A 132 -12.40 3.72 7.00
C HIS A 132 -11.60 5.01 6.79
N VAL A 133 -10.99 5.19 5.61
CA VAL A 133 -10.19 6.39 5.29
C VAL A 133 -11.10 7.59 5.06
N GLY A 134 -12.20 7.40 4.32
CA GLY A 134 -13.14 8.47 4.00
C GLY A 134 -13.75 9.12 5.26
N ARG A 135 -14.04 8.33 6.31
CA ARG A 135 -14.59 8.87 7.57
C ARG A 135 -13.56 9.63 8.43
N GLN A 136 -12.26 9.57 8.13
CA GLN A 136 -11.23 10.36 8.82
C GLN A 136 -11.19 11.82 8.33
N VAL A 137 -11.92 12.16 7.27
CA VAL A 137 -12.09 13.54 6.80
C VAL A 137 -12.81 14.34 7.89
N ARG A 138 -12.14 15.37 8.41
CA ARG A 138 -12.63 16.14 9.56
C ARG A 138 -13.80 17.06 9.21
N ARG A 139 -13.80 17.63 8.00
CA ARG A 139 -14.84 18.56 7.52
C ARG A 139 -15.27 18.18 6.11
N LEU A 140 -16.46 17.65 5.99
CA LEU A 140 -17.07 17.40 4.68
C LEU A 140 -17.42 18.73 4.02
N ARG A 141 -16.70 19.10 2.99
CA ARG A 141 -16.94 20.27 2.15
C ARG A 141 -17.15 19.81 0.70
N PRO A 142 -18.07 20.41 -0.06
CA PRO A 142 -18.27 20.06 -1.48
C PRO A 142 -16.98 20.13 -2.31
N ALA A 143 -16.06 21.04 -1.94
CA ALA A 143 -14.75 21.17 -2.58
C ALA A 143 -13.89 19.91 -2.49
N LEU A 144 -14.13 18.98 -1.55
CA LEU A 144 -13.39 17.72 -1.41
C LEU A 144 -13.82 16.68 -2.46
N LEU A 145 -14.95 16.89 -3.13
CA LEU A 145 -15.36 16.04 -4.25
C LEU A 145 -14.35 16.08 -5.40
N TRP A 146 -13.74 17.25 -5.66
CA TRP A 146 -12.74 17.37 -6.73
C TRP A 146 -11.50 16.48 -6.52
N PRO A 147 -10.78 16.54 -5.38
CA PRO A 147 -9.64 15.65 -5.16
C PRO A 147 -10.05 14.17 -5.09
N LEU A 148 -11.24 13.85 -4.57
CA LEU A 148 -11.76 12.49 -4.57
C LEU A 148 -12.00 11.98 -5.99
N LEU A 149 -12.68 12.75 -6.83
CA LEU A 149 -12.94 12.39 -8.23
C LEU A 149 -11.65 12.37 -9.05
N ALA A 150 -10.73 13.32 -8.81
CA ALA A 150 -9.42 13.32 -9.45
C ALA A 150 -8.60 12.08 -9.10
N GLY A 151 -8.58 11.67 -7.82
CA GLY A 151 -7.94 10.44 -7.37
C GLY A 151 -8.57 9.20 -7.97
N ALA A 152 -9.91 9.12 -7.96
CA ALA A 152 -10.64 7.98 -8.53
C ALA A 152 -10.42 7.87 -10.05
N GLY A 153 -10.51 8.98 -10.76
CA GLY A 153 -10.28 9.04 -12.21
C GLY A 153 -8.82 8.69 -12.57
N ALA A 154 -7.85 9.20 -11.82
CA ALA A 154 -6.43 8.89 -12.03
C ALA A 154 -6.14 7.40 -11.80
N ALA A 155 -6.63 6.82 -10.70
CA ALA A 155 -6.43 5.40 -10.42
C ALA A 155 -7.16 4.51 -11.44
N TRP A 156 -8.39 4.85 -11.77
CA TRP A 156 -9.14 4.13 -12.81
C TRP A 156 -8.43 4.19 -14.16
N TRP A 157 -7.95 5.36 -14.57
CA TRP A 157 -7.21 5.53 -15.82
C TRP A 157 -5.91 4.71 -15.81
N ILE A 158 -5.09 4.82 -14.76
CA ILE A 158 -3.85 4.05 -14.60
C ILE A 158 -4.14 2.55 -14.65
N THR A 159 -5.18 2.07 -13.94
CA THR A 159 -5.53 0.65 -13.90
C THR A 159 -6.15 0.10 -15.20
N SER A 160 -6.60 0.98 -16.08
CA SER A 160 -7.12 0.63 -17.41
C SER A 160 -6.06 0.68 -18.51
N LEU A 161 -4.84 1.19 -18.23
CA LEU A 161 -3.77 1.22 -19.22
C LEU A 161 -3.31 -0.18 -19.58
N PRO A 162 -3.11 -0.49 -20.88
CA PRO A 162 -2.49 -1.74 -21.30
C PRO A 162 -1.02 -1.77 -20.85
N ALA A 163 -0.48 -2.98 -20.70
CA ALA A 163 0.94 -3.13 -20.36
C ALA A 163 1.82 -2.54 -21.48
N GLY A 164 2.64 -1.57 -21.11
CA GLY A 164 3.59 -0.91 -22.01
C GLY A 164 4.83 -1.77 -22.31
N ALA A 165 5.69 -1.24 -23.14
CA ALA A 165 6.96 -1.86 -23.53
C ALA A 165 8.07 -0.80 -23.58
N LEU A 166 8.50 -0.28 -22.43
CA LEU A 166 9.71 0.55 -22.38
C LEU A 166 10.93 -0.32 -22.66
N ALA A 167 11.84 0.22 -23.48
CA ALA A 167 13.12 -0.45 -23.74
C ALA A 167 13.96 -0.45 -22.45
N PRO A 168 14.49 -1.61 -22.02
CA PRO A 168 15.37 -1.69 -20.86
C PRO A 168 16.65 -0.89 -21.09
N SER A 169 16.92 0.06 -20.20
CA SER A 169 18.13 0.87 -20.17
C SER A 169 18.48 1.23 -18.71
N PRO A 170 19.70 1.64 -18.40
CA PRO A 170 20.07 2.08 -17.06
C PRO A 170 19.14 3.15 -16.49
N LEU A 171 18.74 4.12 -17.33
CA LEU A 171 17.84 5.20 -16.92
C LEU A 171 16.41 4.70 -16.66
N THR A 172 15.90 3.77 -17.48
CA THR A 172 14.57 3.19 -17.28
C THR A 172 14.52 2.32 -16.03
N PHE A 173 15.59 1.61 -15.63
CA PHE A 173 15.66 0.91 -14.35
C PHE A 173 15.58 1.86 -13.16
N LEU A 174 16.35 2.96 -13.19
CA LEU A 174 16.30 3.96 -12.13
C LEU A 174 14.89 4.61 -12.03
N ALA A 175 14.31 5.03 -13.16
CA ALA A 175 12.99 5.63 -13.20
C ALA A 175 11.90 4.63 -12.76
N ALA A 176 11.99 3.37 -13.18
CA ALA A 176 11.07 2.30 -12.81
C ALA A 176 11.06 2.05 -11.30
N GLY A 177 12.24 2.00 -10.67
CA GLY A 177 12.36 1.89 -9.22
C GLY A 177 11.71 3.07 -8.49
N ALA A 178 11.97 4.30 -8.95
CA ALA A 178 11.38 5.49 -8.37
C ALA A 178 9.84 5.51 -8.49
N LEU A 179 9.31 5.20 -9.66
CA LEU A 179 7.86 5.18 -9.90
C LEU A 179 7.18 4.05 -9.12
N ALA A 180 7.77 2.86 -9.10
CA ALA A 180 7.21 1.71 -8.40
C ALA A 180 7.05 1.96 -6.90
N ILE A 181 8.08 2.50 -6.24
CA ILE A 181 8.03 2.77 -4.80
C ILE A 181 7.11 3.95 -4.47
N CYS A 182 7.04 4.98 -5.34
CA CYS A 182 6.09 6.07 -5.19
C CYS A 182 4.65 5.55 -5.19
N ALA A 183 4.34 4.66 -6.12
CA ALA A 183 3.02 4.03 -6.19
C ALA A 183 2.72 3.13 -4.98
N MET A 184 3.70 2.36 -4.51
CA MET A 184 3.55 1.44 -3.38
C MET A 184 3.20 2.14 -2.07
N ILE A 185 3.70 3.37 -1.85
CA ILE A 185 3.35 4.16 -0.68
C ILE A 185 1.92 4.68 -0.75
N LEU A 186 1.41 4.98 -1.94
CA LEU A 186 0.06 5.48 -2.12
C LEU A 186 -0.96 4.35 -1.90
N PRO A 187 -1.93 4.52 -0.98
CA PRO A 187 -2.99 3.54 -0.82
C PRO A 187 -3.77 3.36 -2.14
N GLY A 188 -4.04 2.11 -2.52
CA GLY A 188 -4.84 1.77 -3.71
C GLY A 188 -4.03 1.57 -4.99
N ILE A 189 -2.73 1.85 -5.03
CA ILE A 189 -1.89 1.60 -6.20
C ILE A 189 -0.75 0.65 -5.82
N SER A 190 -0.54 -0.38 -6.63
CA SER A 190 0.53 -1.37 -6.44
C SER A 190 1.77 -1.01 -7.26
N GLY A 191 2.94 -1.02 -6.62
CA GLY A 191 4.22 -0.76 -7.29
C GLY A 191 4.55 -1.79 -8.38
N SER A 192 4.28 -3.08 -8.12
CA SER A 192 4.46 -4.14 -9.11
C SER A 192 3.55 -3.93 -10.32
N PHE A 193 2.33 -3.47 -10.12
CA PHE A 193 1.41 -3.14 -11.19
C PHE A 193 1.91 -1.97 -12.07
N ILE A 194 2.48 -0.94 -11.45
CA ILE A 194 3.14 0.15 -12.21
C ILE A 194 4.29 -0.40 -13.06
N LEU A 195 5.12 -1.29 -12.52
CA LEU A 195 6.17 -1.95 -13.32
C LEU A 195 5.61 -2.72 -14.51
N VAL A 196 4.46 -3.38 -14.35
CA VAL A 196 3.78 -4.07 -15.48
C VAL A 196 3.32 -3.06 -16.52
N ILE A 197 2.65 -1.97 -16.11
CA ILE A 197 2.16 -0.94 -17.04
C ILE A 197 3.29 -0.33 -17.85
N ILE A 198 4.43 0.01 -17.21
CA ILE A 198 5.58 0.60 -17.93
C ILE A 198 6.43 -0.44 -18.67
N GLY A 199 6.08 -1.74 -18.57
CA GLY A 199 6.80 -2.83 -19.24
C GLY A 199 8.13 -3.24 -18.59
N MET A 200 8.41 -2.75 -17.38
CA MET A 200 9.69 -3.00 -16.68
C MET A 200 9.64 -4.18 -15.70
N TYR A 201 8.47 -4.78 -15.46
CA TYR A 201 8.35 -5.91 -14.52
C TYR A 201 9.20 -7.12 -14.95
N ALA A 202 9.07 -7.56 -16.21
CA ALA A 202 9.85 -8.68 -16.75
C ALA A 202 11.37 -8.38 -16.84
N PRO A 203 11.82 -7.18 -17.31
CA PRO A 203 13.23 -6.82 -17.26
C PRO A 203 13.83 -6.82 -15.85
N VAL A 204 13.13 -6.33 -14.84
CA VAL A 204 13.61 -6.34 -13.44
C VAL A 204 13.74 -7.79 -12.93
N LEU A 205 12.76 -8.65 -13.19
CA LEU A 205 12.86 -10.08 -12.83
C LEU A 205 14.01 -10.79 -13.56
N ALA A 206 14.23 -10.47 -14.83
CA ALA A 206 15.36 -11.00 -15.59
C ALA A 206 16.70 -10.56 -14.98
N ALA A 207 16.85 -9.28 -14.63
CA ALA A 207 18.04 -8.75 -13.98
C ALA A 207 18.32 -9.43 -12.62
N ILE A 208 17.28 -9.79 -11.85
CA ILE A 208 17.41 -10.53 -10.59
C ILE A 208 17.92 -11.96 -10.89
N ARG A 209 17.31 -12.65 -11.84
CA ARG A 209 17.67 -14.03 -12.20
C ARG A 209 19.08 -14.12 -12.78
N ASP A 210 19.43 -13.18 -13.66
CA ASP A 210 20.68 -13.18 -14.40
C ASP A 210 21.83 -12.51 -13.61
N GLY A 211 21.52 -11.96 -12.39
CA GLY A 211 22.51 -11.38 -11.48
C GLY A 211 23.10 -10.04 -11.98
N GLU A 212 22.34 -9.25 -12.73
CA GLU A 212 22.78 -7.98 -13.27
C GLU A 212 22.83 -6.88 -12.18
N LEU A 213 23.87 -6.96 -11.32
CA LEU A 213 24.01 -6.12 -10.12
C LEU A 213 23.95 -4.63 -10.41
N VAL A 214 24.47 -4.16 -11.55
CA VAL A 214 24.47 -2.73 -11.91
C VAL A 214 23.05 -2.24 -12.16
N LEU A 215 22.24 -2.97 -12.91
CA LEU A 215 20.85 -2.62 -13.17
C LEU A 215 20.00 -2.69 -11.91
N LEU A 216 20.23 -3.69 -11.07
CA LEU A 216 19.57 -3.82 -9.77
C LEU A 216 19.97 -2.67 -8.83
N ALA A 217 21.24 -2.28 -8.78
CA ALA A 217 21.69 -1.14 -7.99
C ALA A 217 21.04 0.17 -8.45
N LEU A 218 20.89 0.39 -9.76
CA LEU A 218 20.19 1.53 -10.32
C LEU A 218 18.69 1.51 -9.95
N PHE A 219 18.03 0.36 -10.06
CA PHE A 219 16.64 0.19 -9.66
C PHE A 219 16.46 0.50 -8.16
N MET A 220 17.31 -0.05 -7.29
CA MET A 220 17.29 0.20 -5.86
C MET A 220 17.58 1.66 -5.52
N THR A 221 18.50 2.31 -6.25
CA THR A 221 18.76 3.75 -6.11
C THR A 221 17.51 4.54 -6.46
N GLY A 222 16.84 4.20 -7.56
CA GLY A 222 15.53 4.76 -7.92
C GLY A 222 14.50 4.59 -6.80
N CYS A 223 14.39 3.39 -6.24
CA CYS A 223 13.50 3.13 -5.10
C CYS A 223 13.81 4.03 -3.90
N VAL A 224 15.08 4.19 -3.53
CA VAL A 224 15.47 5.06 -2.41
C VAL A 224 15.12 6.52 -2.68
N LEU A 225 15.44 7.03 -3.86
CA LEU A 225 15.14 8.42 -4.25
C LEU A 225 13.63 8.68 -4.31
N GLY A 226 12.87 7.78 -4.91
CA GLY A 226 11.41 7.86 -4.99
C GLY A 226 10.77 7.81 -3.60
N LEU A 227 11.21 6.86 -2.76
CA LEU A 227 10.73 6.70 -1.39
C LEU A 227 10.91 7.98 -0.56
N LEU A 228 12.11 8.54 -0.58
CA LEU A 228 12.44 9.74 0.18
C LEU A 228 11.70 10.98 -0.34
N SER A 229 11.52 11.07 -1.65
CA SER A 229 10.82 12.19 -2.29
C SER A 229 9.33 12.15 -1.97
N VAL A 230 8.68 11.00 -2.21
CA VAL A 230 7.23 10.88 -2.01
C VAL A 230 6.86 10.91 -0.54
N ALA A 231 7.66 10.30 0.36
CA ALA A 231 7.38 10.35 1.79
C ALA A 231 7.42 11.79 2.33
N ARG A 232 8.36 12.63 1.84
CA ARG A 232 8.40 14.05 2.19
C ARG A 232 7.21 14.82 1.64
N LEU A 233 6.87 14.57 0.37
CA LEU A 233 5.73 15.21 -0.31
C LEU A 233 4.42 14.89 0.43
N ILE A 234 4.16 13.63 0.72
CA ILE A 234 2.95 13.20 1.42
C ILE A 234 2.91 13.80 2.83
N THR A 235 4.01 13.77 3.57
CA THR A 235 4.08 14.35 4.92
C THR A 235 3.84 15.85 4.88
N TRP A 236 4.39 16.57 3.90
CA TRP A 236 4.16 17.99 3.69
C TRP A 236 2.69 18.24 3.36
N ALA A 237 2.11 17.48 2.43
CA ALA A 237 0.72 17.60 2.01
C ALA A 237 -0.27 17.37 3.17
N PHE A 238 -0.04 16.35 4.00
CA PHE A 238 -0.86 16.11 5.20
C PHE A 238 -0.78 17.23 6.23
N ARG A 239 0.37 17.90 6.35
CA ARG A 239 0.51 19.04 7.27
C ARG A 239 -0.24 20.29 6.82
N HIS A 240 -0.38 20.50 5.51
CA HIS A 240 -0.99 21.71 4.95
C HIS A 240 -2.45 21.50 4.53
N CYS A 241 -2.77 20.35 3.98
CA CYS A 241 -4.03 20.06 3.31
C CYS A 241 -4.57 18.68 3.70
N HIS A 242 -4.70 18.38 5.00
CA HIS A 242 -5.04 17.05 5.53
C HIS A 242 -6.28 16.44 4.86
N ASP A 243 -7.42 17.13 4.88
CA ASP A 243 -8.69 16.61 4.37
C ASP A 243 -8.67 16.42 2.84
N LEU A 244 -7.92 17.29 2.13
CA LEU A 244 -7.75 17.19 0.68
C LEU A 244 -6.94 15.95 0.31
N VAL A 245 -5.85 15.68 1.05
CA VAL A 245 -5.03 14.47 0.85
C VAL A 245 -5.84 13.22 1.15
N LEU A 246 -6.59 13.18 2.25
CA LEU A 246 -7.48 12.05 2.57
C LEU A 246 -8.52 11.81 1.48
N ALA A 247 -9.15 12.86 0.97
CA ALA A 247 -10.12 12.75 -0.13
C ALA A 247 -9.45 12.18 -1.40
N LEU A 248 -8.25 12.67 -1.74
CA LEU A 248 -7.47 12.18 -2.88
C LEU A 248 -7.11 10.69 -2.73
N LEU A 249 -6.59 10.29 -1.56
CA LEU A 249 -6.23 8.90 -1.27
C LEU A 249 -7.45 7.98 -1.25
N THR A 250 -8.57 8.45 -0.68
CA THR A 250 -9.85 7.74 -0.75
C THR A 250 -10.27 7.55 -2.21
N GLY A 251 -10.14 8.58 -3.03
CA GLY A 251 -10.36 8.52 -4.46
C GLY A 251 -9.49 7.47 -5.15
N PHE A 252 -8.18 7.45 -4.88
CA PHE A 252 -7.29 6.42 -5.42
C PHE A 252 -7.77 5.00 -5.08
N MET A 253 -8.20 4.76 -3.85
CA MET A 253 -8.72 3.45 -3.45
C MET A 253 -10.04 3.12 -4.16
N VAL A 254 -10.95 4.10 -4.35
CA VAL A 254 -12.18 3.92 -5.13
C VAL A 254 -11.86 3.54 -6.58
N GLY A 255 -10.95 4.27 -7.23
CA GLY A 255 -10.55 4.00 -8.61
C GLY A 255 -9.86 2.64 -8.78
N SER A 256 -9.10 2.19 -7.75
CA SER A 256 -8.43 0.89 -7.77
C SER A 256 -9.38 -0.31 -7.67
N LEU A 257 -10.63 -0.12 -7.21
CA LEU A 257 -11.65 -1.18 -7.20
C LEU A 257 -11.88 -1.77 -8.59
N ASN A 258 -11.68 -0.97 -9.65
CA ASN A 258 -11.70 -1.44 -11.03
C ASN A 258 -10.71 -2.61 -11.25
N LYS A 259 -9.49 -2.53 -10.68
CA LYS A 259 -8.44 -3.55 -10.86
C LYS A 259 -8.64 -4.79 -10.00
N VAL A 260 -9.36 -4.72 -8.91
CA VAL A 260 -9.63 -5.85 -8.01
C VAL A 260 -11.04 -6.43 -8.21
N TRP A 261 -11.73 -6.03 -9.28
CA TRP A 261 -13.04 -6.58 -9.62
C TRP A 261 -12.94 -8.09 -9.84
N PRO A 262 -13.78 -8.93 -9.20
CA PRO A 262 -13.59 -10.38 -9.21
C PRO A 262 -13.80 -11.07 -10.55
N TRP A 263 -14.78 -10.59 -11.35
CA TRP A 263 -15.16 -11.22 -12.60
C TRP A 263 -14.51 -10.49 -13.77
N ARG A 264 -13.50 -11.13 -14.38
CA ARG A 264 -12.73 -10.56 -15.48
C ARG A 264 -12.53 -11.55 -16.60
N GLU A 265 -12.49 -11.04 -17.81
CA GLU A 265 -12.08 -11.74 -19.02
C GLU A 265 -10.70 -11.25 -19.45
N VAL A 266 -9.87 -12.18 -19.91
CA VAL A 266 -8.58 -11.85 -20.53
C VAL A 266 -8.79 -11.65 -22.03
N LEU A 267 -8.67 -10.41 -22.47
CA LEU A 267 -8.85 -10.04 -23.89
C LEU A 267 -7.61 -10.38 -24.73
N SER A 268 -6.42 -10.30 -24.15
CA SER A 268 -5.18 -10.59 -24.85
C SER A 268 -4.12 -11.18 -23.94
N TRP A 269 -3.31 -12.08 -24.49
CA TRP A 269 -2.23 -12.78 -23.81
C TRP A 269 -0.90 -12.34 -24.38
N ARG A 270 0.11 -12.28 -23.53
CA ARG A 270 1.50 -12.08 -23.93
C ARG A 270 2.33 -13.23 -23.38
N THR A 271 3.13 -13.85 -24.23
CA THR A 271 4.13 -14.82 -23.79
C THR A 271 5.32 -14.07 -23.19
N ASN A 272 5.66 -14.37 -21.94
CA ASN A 272 6.86 -13.85 -21.31
C ASN A 272 8.10 -14.59 -21.85
N ARG A 273 9.31 -14.12 -21.51
CA ARG A 273 10.56 -14.78 -21.92
C ARG A 273 10.74 -16.20 -21.34
N ALA A 274 9.97 -16.55 -20.31
CA ALA A 274 9.96 -17.90 -19.73
C ALA A 274 8.97 -18.85 -20.46
N GLY A 275 8.32 -18.39 -21.55
CA GLY A 275 7.34 -19.19 -22.30
C GLY A 275 5.95 -19.23 -21.65
N GLU A 276 5.69 -18.49 -20.56
CA GLU A 276 4.39 -18.47 -19.89
C GLU A 276 3.48 -17.42 -20.50
N SER A 277 2.22 -17.77 -20.71
CA SER A 277 1.19 -16.83 -21.12
C SER A 277 0.71 -16.01 -19.93
N VAL A 278 0.95 -14.70 -19.98
CA VAL A 278 0.50 -13.75 -18.96
C VAL A 278 -0.57 -12.83 -19.55
N PRO A 279 -1.64 -12.49 -18.80
CA PRO A 279 -2.67 -11.58 -19.27
C PRO A 279 -2.07 -10.21 -19.58
N LEU A 280 -2.32 -9.69 -20.79
CA LEU A 280 -1.89 -8.36 -21.20
C LEU A 280 -3.00 -7.33 -20.99
N GLN A 281 -4.22 -7.70 -21.33
CA GLN A 281 -5.40 -6.85 -21.22
C GLN A 281 -6.55 -7.65 -20.65
N GLU A 282 -7.25 -7.08 -19.67
CA GLU A 282 -8.39 -7.67 -18.99
C GLU A 282 -9.57 -6.71 -19.09
N ALA A 283 -10.79 -7.25 -19.19
CA ALA A 283 -12.04 -6.51 -19.12
C ALA A 283 -12.89 -7.02 -17.95
N ASN A 284 -13.53 -6.09 -17.26
CA ASN A 284 -14.45 -6.43 -16.18
C ASN A 284 -15.80 -6.86 -16.75
N LEU A 285 -16.32 -7.96 -16.24
CA LEU A 285 -17.62 -8.53 -16.61
C LEU A 285 -18.58 -8.45 -15.42
N TRP A 286 -19.88 -8.41 -15.72
CA TRP A 286 -20.90 -8.67 -14.71
C TRP A 286 -20.99 -10.17 -14.43
N PRO A 287 -21.30 -10.59 -13.19
CA PRO A 287 -21.43 -12.03 -12.86
C PRO A 287 -22.35 -12.80 -13.80
N SER A 288 -23.43 -12.18 -14.24
CA SER A 288 -24.40 -12.76 -15.20
C SER A 288 -23.82 -13.06 -16.58
N HIS A 289 -22.82 -12.29 -17.03
CA HIS A 289 -22.16 -12.49 -18.33
C HIS A 289 -20.89 -13.33 -18.22
N TYR A 290 -20.33 -13.47 -17.01
CA TYR A 290 -19.06 -14.17 -16.79
C TYR A 290 -19.12 -15.62 -17.27
N GLN A 291 -20.19 -16.36 -16.93
CA GLN A 291 -20.36 -17.74 -17.37
C GLN A 291 -20.54 -17.87 -18.90
N ALA A 292 -21.27 -16.94 -19.50
CA ALA A 292 -21.51 -16.95 -20.94
C ALA A 292 -20.23 -16.71 -21.76
N VAL A 293 -19.32 -15.89 -21.23
CA VAL A 293 -18.08 -15.49 -21.92
C VAL A 293 -16.93 -16.45 -21.61
N THR A 294 -16.76 -16.86 -20.35
CA THR A 294 -15.61 -17.66 -19.91
C THR A 294 -15.90 -19.16 -19.82
N GLY A 295 -17.17 -19.57 -19.82
CA GLY A 295 -17.60 -20.93 -19.55
C GLY A 295 -17.43 -21.40 -18.10
N LEU A 296 -16.94 -20.53 -17.21
CA LEU A 296 -16.68 -20.84 -15.80
C LEU A 296 -17.86 -20.42 -14.91
N ASP A 297 -18.06 -21.14 -13.81
CA ASP A 297 -19.04 -20.77 -12.78
C ASP A 297 -18.66 -19.42 -12.14
N PRO A 298 -19.54 -18.41 -12.11
CA PRO A 298 -19.28 -17.12 -11.48
C PRO A 298 -19.15 -17.18 -9.95
N GLN A 299 -19.50 -18.29 -9.32
CA GLN A 299 -19.35 -18.52 -7.86
C GLN A 299 -19.86 -17.33 -7.01
N VAL A 300 -21.01 -16.77 -7.35
CA VAL A 300 -21.49 -15.49 -6.78
C VAL A 300 -21.64 -15.56 -5.25
N LEU A 301 -22.23 -16.64 -4.72
CA LEU A 301 -22.41 -16.79 -3.27
C LEU A 301 -21.09 -16.91 -2.51
N PRO A 302 -20.14 -17.80 -2.88
CA PRO A 302 -18.82 -17.83 -2.26
C PRO A 302 -18.03 -16.51 -2.42
N ALA A 303 -18.13 -15.87 -3.59
CA ALA A 303 -17.51 -14.58 -3.85
C ALA A 303 -18.02 -13.49 -2.91
N LEU A 304 -19.34 -13.41 -2.73
CA LEU A 304 -19.96 -12.47 -1.78
C LEU A 304 -19.55 -12.76 -0.34
N ALA A 305 -19.53 -14.03 0.06
CA ALA A 305 -19.09 -14.43 1.40
C ALA A 305 -17.64 -14.00 1.69
N LEU A 306 -16.74 -14.19 0.71
CA LEU A 306 -15.34 -13.75 0.85
C LEU A 306 -15.18 -12.23 0.80
N ALA A 307 -15.97 -11.51 0.00
CA ALA A 307 -16.01 -10.06 0.03
C ALA A 307 -16.44 -9.53 1.40
N ILE A 308 -17.48 -10.12 1.99
CA ILE A 308 -17.91 -9.80 3.36
C ILE A 308 -16.81 -10.14 4.37
N LEU A 309 -16.13 -11.27 4.23
CA LEU A 309 -15.01 -11.64 5.10
C LEU A 309 -13.87 -10.63 5.00
N GLY A 310 -13.51 -10.19 3.80
CA GLY A 310 -12.51 -9.13 3.57
C GLY A 310 -12.91 -7.82 4.24
N LEU A 311 -14.16 -7.42 4.11
CA LEU A 311 -14.72 -6.23 4.75
C LEU A 311 -14.67 -6.36 6.29
N LEU A 312 -15.13 -7.48 6.84
CA LEU A 312 -15.10 -7.74 8.28
C LEU A 312 -13.68 -7.76 8.83
N THR A 313 -12.71 -8.26 8.08
CA THR A 313 -11.30 -8.26 8.46
C THR A 313 -10.81 -6.85 8.79
N VAL A 314 -11.11 -5.85 7.95
CA VAL A 314 -10.76 -4.45 8.19
C VAL A 314 -11.45 -3.92 9.44
N LEU A 315 -12.76 -4.17 9.59
CA LEU A 315 -13.53 -3.70 10.76
C LEU A 315 -13.03 -4.30 12.07
N VAL A 316 -12.62 -5.57 12.05
CA VAL A 316 -12.04 -6.23 13.23
C VAL A 316 -10.67 -5.63 13.56
N ILE A 317 -9.80 -5.44 12.58
CA ILE A 317 -8.49 -4.82 12.78
C ILE A 317 -8.64 -3.41 13.37
N GLU A 318 -9.59 -2.64 12.86
CA GLU A 318 -9.91 -1.31 13.36
C GLU A 318 -10.35 -1.35 14.84
N ARG A 319 -11.35 -2.15 15.17
CA ARG A 319 -11.83 -2.28 16.56
C ARG A 319 -10.75 -2.76 17.53
N LEU A 320 -9.86 -3.64 17.09
CA LEU A 320 -8.74 -4.10 17.91
C LEU A 320 -7.69 -3.00 18.08
N GLY A 321 -7.54 -2.11 17.10
CA GLY A 321 -6.69 -0.92 17.17
C GLY A 321 -7.22 0.09 18.18
N GLU A 322 -8.50 0.43 18.11
CA GLU A 322 -9.17 1.40 19.00
C GLU A 322 -9.19 0.96 20.46
N ARG A 323 -9.41 -0.32 20.75
CA ARG A 323 -9.44 -0.85 22.13
C ARG A 323 -8.10 -0.70 22.88
N LYS A 324 -6.98 -0.49 22.20
CA LYS A 324 -5.66 -0.30 22.82
C LYS A 324 -5.37 1.14 23.24
N VAL A 325 -6.26 2.07 22.93
CA VAL A 325 -6.10 3.52 23.23
C VAL A 325 -6.82 3.96 24.50
N LEU A 326 -7.58 3.10 25.20
CA LEU A 326 -8.24 3.42 26.48
C LEU A 326 -7.89 2.38 27.55
N PRO A 327 -7.65 2.72 28.86
CA PRO A 327 -7.88 3.96 29.59
C PRO A 327 -6.73 4.36 30.54
N CYS A 328 -6.28 5.58 30.52
CA CYS A 328 -5.54 6.19 31.62
C CYS A 328 -5.73 7.72 31.71
N ALA A 329 -6.93 8.22 31.55
CA ALA A 329 -7.20 9.66 31.63
C ALA A 329 -8.56 10.05 32.29
N GLN A 330 -9.02 9.28 33.28
CA GLN A 330 -10.24 9.69 34.03
C GLN A 330 -10.13 9.71 35.55
N ASN A 331 -8.96 9.50 36.14
CA ASN A 331 -8.89 9.45 37.62
C ASN A 331 -7.84 10.36 38.28
N GLU A 332 -7.32 11.40 37.66
CA GLU A 332 -6.51 12.38 38.40
C GLU A 332 -6.74 13.81 37.88
N CYS A 333 -7.91 14.36 38.20
CA CYS A 333 -8.12 15.80 38.33
C CYS A 333 -9.30 16.04 39.29
N SER A 334 -9.07 15.82 40.59
CA SER A 334 -9.84 16.47 41.66
C SER A 334 -8.92 17.46 42.36
N PRO A 335 -9.17 18.76 42.31
CA PRO A 335 -8.38 19.74 43.05
C PRO A 335 -8.79 19.67 44.52
N ARG A 336 -7.84 19.57 45.41
CA ARG A 336 -7.91 20.07 46.77
C ARG A 336 -7.10 21.34 46.88
#